data_bdff1fb97104caa2501f97f8ae7ad35a
#
_entry.id   bdff1fb97104caa2501f97f8ae7ad35a
#
_cell.length_a   1.000
_cell.length_b   1.000
_cell.length_c   1.000
_cell.angle_alpha   90.00
_cell.angle_beta   90.00
_cell.angle_gamma   90.00
#
_symmetry.space_group_name_H-M   'P 1'
#
loop_
_entity.id
_entity.type
_entity.pdbx_description
1 polymer ?
#
loop_
_entity_poly.entity_id
_entity_poly.type
_entity_poly.pdbx_seq_one_letter_code
_entity_poly.pdbx_strand_id
1 'polypeptide(L)'
;MRKKYRNQIERYVKQNHRRSAWRKFVRVMACIVVFCTTYALILPAIPMEQTHNCGLQAHSHGEDCYETVEIRDLICAETDPAHVHEDGCYSVAQQEQCICSLEAHEHTDQCMSDPNADLETEADWLTTMDRVTLTGSWAEDLANIAASQIGYRESENNYQLLESQGIRGYTRYGAWYGIPYGDWCAMYASFCLHYADVPKSAFPREAHVGDWKD
;
A
#
# COMPACT_ATOMS: atom_id res chain seq x y z
N MET A 1 -59.80 4.58 54.78
CA MET A 1 -58.41 5.12 55.06
C MET A 1 -57.29 4.18 54.61
N ARG A 2 -57.28 2.88 54.84
CA ARG A 2 -56.19 1.93 54.54
C ARG A 2 -55.77 1.89 53.01
N LYS A 3 -56.72 1.99 52.09
CA LYS A 3 -56.43 1.91 50.62
C LYS A 3 -55.64 3.12 50.10
N LYS A 4 -55.88 4.32 50.69
CA LYS A 4 -55.18 5.55 50.32
C LYS A 4 -53.67 5.51 50.71
N TYR A 5 -53.38 5.00 51.92
CA TYR A 5 -52.02 4.84 52.43
C TYR A 5 -51.21 3.79 51.63
N ARG A 6 -51.86 2.66 51.28
CA ARG A 6 -51.25 1.62 50.51
C ARG A 6 -50.80 2.16 49.11
N ASN A 7 -51.65 2.91 48.44
CA ASN A 7 -51.35 3.50 47.17
C ASN A 7 -50.23 4.57 47.23
N GLN A 8 -50.09 5.29 48.33
CA GLN A 8 -49.00 6.22 48.58
C GLN A 8 -47.66 5.47 48.74
N ILE A 9 -47.64 4.41 49.52
CA ILE A 9 -46.45 3.60 49.74
C ILE A 9 -45.99 2.94 48.43
N GLU A 10 -46.92 2.38 47.66
CA GLU A 10 -46.58 1.78 46.35
C GLU A 10 -45.99 2.79 45.39
N ARG A 11 -46.51 4.02 45.33
CA ARG A 11 -45.96 5.10 44.52
C ARG A 11 -44.55 5.48 44.99
N TYR A 12 -44.34 5.58 46.30
CA TYR A 12 -43.03 5.94 46.84
C TYR A 12 -41.98 4.85 46.57
N VAL A 13 -42.34 3.58 46.75
CA VAL A 13 -41.46 2.46 46.44
C VAL A 13 -41.11 2.42 44.94
N LYS A 14 -42.12 2.58 44.07
CA LYS A 14 -41.92 2.60 42.62
C LYS A 14 -41.04 3.79 42.18
N GLN A 15 -41.22 4.95 42.81
CA GLN A 15 -40.39 6.13 42.52
C GLN A 15 -38.96 5.95 43.01
N ASN A 16 -38.76 5.29 44.15
CA ASN A 16 -37.42 5.03 44.68
C ASN A 16 -36.69 3.98 43.87
N HIS A 17 -37.38 2.94 43.38
CA HIS A 17 -36.83 1.99 42.42
C HIS A 17 -36.41 2.64 41.11
N ARG A 18 -37.23 3.53 40.56
CA ARG A 18 -36.87 4.30 39.34
C ARG A 18 -35.64 5.18 39.56
N ARG A 19 -35.55 5.87 40.72
CA ARG A 19 -34.37 6.69 41.05
C ARG A 19 -33.10 5.84 41.24
N SER A 20 -33.24 4.66 41.82
CA SER A 20 -32.12 3.72 41.99
C SER A 20 -31.63 3.17 40.63
N ALA A 21 -32.57 2.74 39.79
CA ALA A 21 -32.27 2.28 38.43
C ALA A 21 -31.62 3.39 37.58
N TRP A 22 -32.16 4.62 37.67
CA TRP A 22 -31.56 5.79 36.96
C TRP A 22 -30.14 6.08 37.44
N ARG A 23 -29.86 6.03 38.74
CA ARG A 23 -28.52 6.22 39.29
C ARG A 23 -27.54 5.14 38.83
N LYS A 24 -27.97 3.89 38.70
CA LYS A 24 -27.17 2.79 38.15
C LYS A 24 -26.88 3.04 36.68
N PHE A 25 -27.89 3.42 35.88
CA PHE A 25 -27.74 3.75 34.46
C PHE A 25 -26.76 4.90 34.24
N VAL A 26 -26.88 6.01 35.00
CA VAL A 26 -25.99 7.16 34.91
C VAL A 26 -24.53 6.78 35.22
N ARG A 27 -24.32 5.91 36.24
CA ARG A 27 -22.98 5.42 36.57
C ARG A 27 -22.38 4.59 35.42
N VAL A 28 -23.16 3.67 34.85
CA VAL A 28 -22.70 2.85 33.72
C VAL A 28 -22.35 3.74 32.51
N MET A 29 -23.21 4.69 32.18
CA MET A 29 -22.96 5.64 31.09
C MET A 29 -21.71 6.50 31.37
N ALA A 30 -21.49 6.97 32.58
CA ALA A 30 -20.30 7.72 32.97
C ALA A 30 -19.04 6.85 32.81
N CYS A 31 -19.07 5.58 33.20
CA CYS A 31 -17.96 4.66 33.01
C CYS A 31 -17.66 4.44 31.52
N ILE A 32 -18.70 4.27 30.70
CA ILE A 32 -18.54 4.11 29.23
C ILE A 32 -17.90 5.37 28.62
N VAL A 33 -18.38 6.56 28.98
CA VAL A 33 -17.81 7.82 28.48
C VAL A 33 -16.34 7.94 28.88
N VAL A 34 -16.00 7.71 30.15
CA VAL A 34 -14.61 7.75 30.63
C VAL A 34 -13.75 6.74 29.87
N PHE A 35 -14.25 5.50 29.70
CA PHE A 35 -13.53 4.47 28.98
C PHE A 35 -13.30 4.88 27.52
N CYS A 36 -14.34 5.34 26.81
CA CYS A 36 -14.22 5.77 25.41
C CYS A 36 -13.28 6.98 25.24
N THR A 37 -13.33 7.96 26.16
CA THR A 37 -12.43 9.12 26.09
C THR A 37 -10.99 8.73 26.40
N THR A 38 -10.76 7.86 27.40
CA THR A 38 -9.42 7.36 27.71
C THR A 38 -8.86 6.55 26.55
N TYR A 39 -9.67 5.67 25.97
CA TYR A 39 -9.29 4.87 24.81
C TYR A 39 -8.96 5.74 23.58
N ALA A 40 -9.81 6.74 23.30
CA ALA A 40 -9.59 7.69 22.21
C ALA A 40 -8.32 8.56 22.40
N LEU A 41 -7.89 8.81 23.63
CA LEU A 41 -6.66 9.56 23.92
C LEU A 41 -5.41 8.66 23.85
N ILE A 42 -5.55 7.36 24.12
CA ILE A 42 -4.43 6.41 24.10
C ILE A 42 -4.14 5.93 22.66
N LEU A 43 -5.17 5.71 21.84
CA LEU A 43 -5.01 5.23 20.45
C LEU A 43 -4.04 6.08 19.61
N PRO A 44 -4.10 7.42 19.61
CA PRO A 44 -3.15 8.24 18.86
C PRO A 44 -1.72 8.19 19.43
N ALA A 45 -1.55 7.74 20.66
CA ALA A 45 -0.23 7.64 21.30
C ALA A 45 0.48 6.30 21.02
N ILE A 46 -0.21 5.35 20.38
CA ILE A 46 0.44 4.15 19.85
C ILE A 46 0.96 4.52 18.46
N PRO A 47 2.27 4.75 18.28
CA PRO A 47 2.80 4.94 16.95
C PRO A 47 2.47 3.66 16.17
N MET A 48 1.61 3.76 15.15
CA MET A 48 1.51 2.73 14.15
C MET A 48 2.85 2.76 13.41
N GLU A 49 3.70 1.82 13.74
CA GLU A 49 4.93 1.59 13.02
C GLU A 49 4.53 1.25 11.58
N GLN A 50 4.73 2.20 10.69
CA GLN A 50 4.47 1.99 9.27
C GLN A 50 5.53 1.02 8.77
N THR A 51 5.11 -0.18 8.42
CA THR A 51 6.01 -1.17 7.81
C THR A 51 6.29 -0.72 6.38
N HIS A 52 7.55 -0.36 6.13
CA HIS A 52 8.03 -0.05 4.78
C HIS A 52 8.50 -1.34 4.11
N ASN A 53 8.02 -1.61 2.91
CA ASN A 53 8.30 -2.82 2.14
C ASN A 53 9.46 -2.64 1.15
N CYS A 54 10.07 -1.46 1.10
CA CYS A 54 11.21 -1.16 0.21
C CYS A 54 12.50 -1.89 0.58
N GLY A 55 12.60 -2.44 1.81
CA GLY A 55 13.80 -3.14 2.28
C GLY A 55 14.99 -2.22 2.59
N LEU A 56 14.83 -0.91 2.49
CA LEU A 56 15.86 0.09 2.75
C LEU A 56 15.60 0.78 4.10
N GLN A 57 16.67 1.24 4.73
CA GLN A 57 16.59 2.05 5.94
C GLN A 57 16.59 3.53 5.55
N ALA A 58 15.74 4.33 6.20
CA ALA A 58 15.80 5.78 6.02
C ALA A 58 17.18 6.30 6.43
N HIS A 59 17.88 6.95 5.50
CA HIS A 59 19.21 7.48 5.70
C HIS A 59 19.45 8.71 4.84
N SER A 60 19.91 9.79 5.46
CA SER A 60 20.41 10.97 4.77
C SER A 60 21.88 11.18 5.14
N HIS A 61 22.70 11.48 4.16
CA HIS A 61 24.10 11.76 4.41
C HIS A 61 24.27 13.10 5.15
N GLY A 62 24.65 13.03 6.43
CA GLY A 62 25.04 14.16 7.26
C GLY A 62 26.56 14.28 7.39
N GLU A 63 27.03 15.24 8.19
CA GLU A 63 28.46 15.48 8.44
C GLU A 63 29.20 14.22 8.92
N ASP A 64 28.52 13.37 9.71
CA ASP A 64 29.06 12.11 10.22
C ASP A 64 29.32 11.04 9.14
N CYS A 65 28.77 11.24 7.94
CA CYS A 65 28.95 10.34 6.80
C CYS A 65 30.18 10.66 5.95
N TYR A 66 30.86 11.76 6.24
CA TYR A 66 32.01 12.22 5.47
C TYR A 66 33.25 12.32 6.36
N GLU A 67 34.39 11.97 5.81
CA GLU A 67 35.71 12.16 6.40
C GLU A 67 36.58 12.96 5.45
N THR A 68 37.36 13.90 6.00
CA THR A 68 38.36 14.63 5.22
C THR A 68 39.60 13.77 5.07
N VAL A 69 39.89 13.33 3.86
CA VAL A 69 41.10 12.58 3.52
C VAL A 69 42.10 13.46 2.80
N GLU A 70 43.36 13.27 3.12
CA GLU A 70 44.47 13.92 2.39
C GLU A 70 44.80 13.07 1.15
N ILE A 71 44.63 13.68 -0.01
CA ILE A 71 45.07 13.09 -1.27
C ILE A 71 46.41 13.68 -1.64
N ARG A 72 47.39 12.81 -1.85
CA ARG A 72 48.74 13.17 -2.30
C ARG A 72 48.93 12.79 -3.77
N ASP A 73 48.95 13.78 -4.63
CA ASP A 73 49.18 13.57 -6.03
C ASP A 73 50.65 13.89 -6.36
N LEU A 74 51.35 12.96 -7.03
CA LEU A 74 52.72 13.15 -7.47
C LEU A 74 52.77 14.20 -8.58
N ILE A 75 53.43 15.32 -8.31
CA ILE A 75 53.58 16.43 -9.26
C ILE A 75 55.01 16.52 -9.84
N CYS A 76 55.94 15.73 -9.31
CA CYS A 76 57.30 15.68 -9.77
C CYS A 76 57.39 14.96 -11.15
N ALA A 77 57.96 15.62 -12.11
CA ALA A 77 58.19 15.08 -13.46
C ALA A 77 59.56 14.42 -13.64
N GLU A 78 60.34 14.25 -12.54
CA GLU A 78 61.66 13.64 -12.60
C GLU A 78 61.59 12.17 -12.92
N THR A 79 62.32 11.71 -13.93
CA THR A 79 62.35 10.34 -14.44
C THR A 79 63.61 9.58 -14.10
N ASP A 80 64.56 10.20 -13.40
CA ASP A 80 65.81 9.54 -12.98
C ASP A 80 65.49 8.46 -11.95
N PRO A 81 65.88 7.18 -12.21
CA PRO A 81 65.63 6.06 -11.28
C PRO A 81 66.36 6.23 -9.94
N ALA A 82 67.33 7.14 -9.85
CA ALA A 82 68.00 7.48 -8.59
C ALA A 82 67.28 8.59 -7.80
N HIS A 83 66.27 9.25 -8.36
CA HIS A 83 65.53 10.29 -7.70
C HIS A 83 64.59 9.69 -6.62
N VAL A 84 64.75 10.20 -5.41
CA VAL A 84 63.88 9.85 -4.27
C VAL A 84 62.81 10.92 -4.09
N HIS A 85 61.57 10.52 -4.19
CA HIS A 85 60.44 11.45 -3.98
C HIS A 85 60.33 11.90 -2.53
N GLU A 86 60.53 13.18 -2.29
CA GLU A 86 60.33 13.85 -0.99
C GLU A 86 58.96 14.56 -0.95
N ASP A 87 58.56 15.11 0.21
CA ASP A 87 57.28 15.80 0.37
C ASP A 87 57.02 16.90 -0.63
N GLY A 88 58.07 17.60 -1.13
CA GLY A 88 57.98 18.59 -2.19
C GLY A 88 57.60 18.03 -3.60
N CYS A 89 57.64 16.73 -3.79
CA CYS A 89 57.23 16.07 -5.00
C CYS A 89 55.73 15.80 -5.07
N TYR A 90 55.01 16.07 -4.00
CA TYR A 90 53.56 15.82 -3.91
C TYR A 90 52.79 17.12 -3.70
N SER A 91 51.66 17.24 -4.37
CA SER A 91 50.63 18.19 -3.99
C SER A 91 49.71 17.49 -2.98
N VAL A 92 49.35 18.18 -1.94
CA VAL A 92 48.43 17.71 -0.91
C VAL A 92 47.12 18.47 -1.03
N ALA A 93 46.04 17.77 -1.32
CA ALA A 93 44.69 18.31 -1.34
C ALA A 93 43.85 17.62 -0.26
N GLN A 94 42.99 18.37 0.40
CA GLN A 94 41.98 17.79 1.27
C GLN A 94 40.72 17.58 0.48
N GLN A 95 40.18 16.38 0.54
CA GLN A 95 38.93 16.00 -0.11
C GLN A 95 38.00 15.34 0.90
N GLU A 96 36.74 15.73 0.88
CA GLU A 96 35.69 15.04 1.63
C GLU A 96 35.32 13.75 0.90
N GLN A 97 35.43 12.63 1.61
CA GLN A 97 35.05 11.31 1.11
C GLN A 97 33.94 10.75 1.95
N CYS A 98 32.88 10.26 1.28
CA CYS A 98 31.82 9.55 1.96
C CYS A 98 32.34 8.20 2.45
N ILE A 99 32.28 7.97 3.76
CA ILE A 99 32.64 6.73 4.44
C ILE A 99 31.42 5.87 4.81
N CYS A 100 30.22 6.41 4.62
CA CYS A 100 28.98 5.74 4.89
C CYS A 100 28.69 4.69 3.80
N SER A 101 28.33 3.46 4.22
CA SER A 101 27.96 2.37 3.33
C SER A 101 26.47 2.33 2.98
N LEU A 102 25.66 3.20 3.61
CA LEU A 102 24.23 3.29 3.37
C LEU A 102 23.92 4.22 2.20
N GLU A 103 22.98 3.84 1.36
CA GLU A 103 22.46 4.74 0.33
C GLU A 103 21.50 5.76 0.93
N ALA A 104 21.52 6.99 0.42
CA ALA A 104 20.54 7.99 0.81
C ALA A 104 19.15 7.52 0.40
N HIS A 105 18.26 7.35 1.37
CA HIS A 105 16.89 6.89 1.16
C HIS A 105 15.92 7.59 2.09
N GLU A 106 14.91 8.21 1.50
CA GLU A 106 13.78 8.79 2.22
C GLU A 106 12.53 7.97 1.93
N HIS A 107 11.85 7.56 3.00
CA HIS A 107 10.62 6.79 2.83
C HIS A 107 9.50 7.67 2.26
N THR A 108 8.89 7.17 1.20
CA THR A 108 7.71 7.74 0.56
C THR A 108 6.53 6.77 0.66
N ASP A 109 5.33 7.23 0.27
CA ASP A 109 4.15 6.35 0.24
C ASP A 109 4.35 5.13 -0.69
N GLN A 110 5.23 5.21 -1.68
CA GLN A 110 5.60 4.06 -2.51
C GLN A 110 6.29 2.95 -1.71
N CYS A 111 7.03 3.29 -0.66
CA CYS A 111 7.71 2.31 0.20
C CYS A 111 6.74 1.46 1.04
N MET A 112 5.47 1.84 1.12
CA MET A 112 4.42 1.07 1.80
C MET A 112 3.81 0.01 0.88
N SER A 113 3.97 0.14 -0.44
CA SER A 113 3.51 -0.87 -1.40
C SER A 113 4.31 -2.16 -1.23
N ASP A 114 3.61 -3.28 -1.13
CA ASP A 114 4.23 -4.62 -1.15
C ASP A 114 4.10 -5.21 -2.57
N PRO A 115 5.18 -5.27 -3.36
CA PRO A 115 5.14 -5.77 -4.71
C PRO A 115 4.82 -7.27 -4.81
N ASN A 116 4.81 -7.98 -3.67
CA ASN A 116 4.48 -9.41 -3.61
C ASN A 116 3.04 -9.67 -3.15
N ALA A 117 2.34 -8.63 -2.69
CA ALA A 117 0.95 -8.77 -2.26
C ALA A 117 0.00 -8.92 -3.46
N ASP A 118 -1.04 -9.72 -3.27
CA ASP A 118 -2.17 -9.88 -4.19
C ASP A 118 -1.77 -10.32 -5.62
N LEU A 119 -0.56 -10.87 -5.77
CA LEU A 119 -0.13 -11.43 -7.05
C LEU A 119 -0.96 -12.67 -7.38
N GLU A 120 -1.39 -12.76 -8.63
CA GLU A 120 -2.13 -13.90 -9.15
C GLU A 120 -1.40 -14.52 -10.33
N THR A 121 -1.38 -15.85 -10.37
CA THR A 121 -0.91 -16.64 -11.51
C THR A 121 -2.06 -16.94 -12.45
N GLU A 122 -1.75 -17.45 -13.65
CA GLU A 122 -2.77 -17.93 -14.58
C GLU A 122 -3.65 -19.01 -13.95
N ALA A 123 -3.07 -19.90 -13.14
CA ALA A 123 -3.83 -20.92 -12.44
C ALA A 123 -4.85 -20.32 -11.45
N ASP A 124 -4.48 -19.20 -10.80
CA ASP A 124 -5.37 -18.54 -9.84
C ASP A 124 -6.60 -17.96 -10.52
N TRP A 125 -6.46 -17.19 -11.59
CA TRP A 125 -7.63 -16.61 -12.25
C TRP A 125 -8.42 -17.63 -13.07
N LEU A 126 -7.81 -18.72 -13.57
CA LEU A 126 -8.54 -19.82 -14.19
C LEU A 126 -9.52 -20.48 -13.23
N THR A 127 -9.18 -20.59 -11.94
CA THR A 127 -10.10 -21.14 -10.94
C THR A 127 -11.39 -20.33 -10.80
N THR A 128 -11.37 -19.04 -11.10
CA THR A 128 -12.57 -18.19 -11.08
C THR A 128 -13.54 -18.53 -12.20
N MET A 129 -13.04 -19.17 -13.25
CA MET A 129 -13.77 -19.55 -14.46
C MET A 129 -14.09 -21.06 -14.55
N ASP A 130 -13.63 -21.88 -13.58
CA ASP A 130 -13.82 -23.34 -13.57
C ASP A 130 -15.29 -23.80 -13.72
N ARG A 131 -16.24 -22.94 -13.31
CA ARG A 131 -17.67 -23.20 -13.38
C ARG A 131 -18.33 -22.69 -14.66
N VAL A 132 -17.57 -22.01 -15.52
CA VAL A 132 -18.07 -21.47 -16.78
C VAL A 132 -17.92 -22.55 -17.85
N THR A 133 -19.04 -22.97 -18.44
CA THR A 133 -19.03 -23.85 -19.59
C THR A 133 -19.30 -23.02 -20.84
N LEU A 134 -18.36 -23.05 -21.79
CA LEU A 134 -18.55 -22.36 -23.07
C LEU A 134 -19.62 -23.05 -23.88
N THR A 135 -20.54 -22.24 -24.43
CA THR A 135 -21.71 -22.73 -25.23
C THR A 135 -21.42 -22.71 -26.74
N GLY A 136 -20.34 -22.00 -27.15
CA GLY A 136 -20.01 -21.71 -28.55
C GLY A 136 -20.72 -20.46 -29.07
N SER A 137 -21.51 -19.79 -28.24
CA SER A 137 -22.10 -18.49 -28.54
C SER A 137 -21.24 -17.41 -27.94
N TRP A 138 -20.49 -16.66 -28.74
CA TRP A 138 -19.57 -15.65 -28.25
C TRP A 138 -20.21 -14.62 -27.29
N ALA A 139 -21.46 -14.22 -27.58
CA ALA A 139 -22.15 -13.24 -26.73
C ALA A 139 -22.50 -13.81 -25.35
N GLU A 140 -22.92 -15.08 -25.31
CA GLU A 140 -23.27 -15.77 -24.07
C GLU A 140 -22.00 -16.10 -23.27
N ASP A 141 -21.00 -16.65 -23.96
CA ASP A 141 -19.73 -17.03 -23.35
C ASP A 141 -19.00 -15.81 -22.78
N LEU A 142 -18.98 -14.68 -23.51
CA LEU A 142 -18.43 -13.41 -23.03
C LEU A 142 -19.15 -12.93 -21.76
N ALA A 143 -20.49 -12.99 -21.75
CA ALA A 143 -21.28 -12.60 -20.58
C ALA A 143 -21.01 -13.51 -19.37
N ASN A 144 -20.87 -14.82 -19.57
CA ASN A 144 -20.59 -15.79 -18.52
C ASN A 144 -19.17 -15.62 -17.95
N ILE A 145 -18.17 -15.40 -18.81
CA ILE A 145 -16.79 -15.09 -18.38
C ILE A 145 -16.77 -13.77 -17.59
N ALA A 146 -17.41 -12.71 -18.11
CA ALA A 146 -17.48 -11.42 -17.42
C ALA A 146 -18.19 -11.55 -16.06
N ALA A 147 -19.28 -12.31 -15.98
CA ALA A 147 -19.99 -12.55 -14.72
C ALA A 147 -19.15 -13.31 -13.69
N SER A 148 -18.26 -14.20 -14.11
CA SER A 148 -17.37 -14.95 -13.22
C SER A 148 -16.36 -14.04 -12.50
N GLN A 149 -16.12 -12.84 -13.01
CA GLN A 149 -15.19 -11.85 -12.46
C GLN A 149 -15.85 -10.87 -11.48
N ILE A 150 -17.16 -10.98 -11.22
CA ILE A 150 -17.88 -10.09 -10.30
C ILE A 150 -17.28 -10.21 -8.90
N GLY A 151 -16.96 -9.07 -8.29
CA GLY A 151 -16.36 -8.99 -6.95
C GLY A 151 -14.85 -8.82 -6.98
N TYR A 152 -14.20 -8.94 -8.13
CA TYR A 152 -12.78 -8.61 -8.27
C TYR A 152 -12.51 -7.13 -7.96
N ARG A 153 -11.38 -6.85 -7.30
CA ARG A 153 -10.89 -5.50 -7.01
C ARG A 153 -9.40 -5.44 -7.31
N GLU A 154 -8.93 -4.28 -7.70
CA GLU A 154 -7.50 -4.02 -7.77
C GLU A 154 -6.88 -4.04 -6.37
N SER A 155 -5.60 -4.34 -6.28
CA SER A 155 -4.88 -4.41 -5.02
C SER A 155 -4.76 -3.04 -4.37
N GLU A 156 -5.03 -2.99 -3.06
CA GLU A 156 -4.77 -1.83 -2.20
C GLU A 156 -3.38 -1.90 -1.56
N ASN A 157 -2.74 -3.08 -1.57
CA ASN A 157 -1.45 -3.33 -0.92
C ASN A 157 -0.28 -3.33 -1.91
N ASN A 158 -0.53 -3.70 -3.16
CA ASN A 158 0.45 -3.72 -4.25
C ASN A 158 0.07 -2.67 -5.28
N TYR A 159 0.80 -1.56 -5.31
CA TYR A 159 0.47 -0.41 -6.15
C TYR A 159 1.70 0.37 -6.59
N GLN A 160 1.52 1.19 -7.60
CA GLN A 160 2.47 2.22 -8.03
C GLN A 160 1.87 3.61 -7.85
N LEU A 161 2.72 4.56 -7.44
CA LEU A 161 2.41 5.98 -7.40
C LEU A 161 2.85 6.61 -8.71
N LEU A 162 1.91 7.21 -9.42
CA LEU A 162 2.16 7.95 -10.65
C LEU A 162 1.98 9.44 -10.38
N GLU A 163 2.98 10.26 -10.68
CA GLU A 163 3.01 11.72 -10.38
C GLU A 163 1.76 12.49 -10.83
N SER A 164 1.14 12.07 -11.92
CA SER A 164 -0.02 12.76 -12.50
C SER A 164 -1.34 12.01 -12.39
N GLN A 165 -1.32 10.73 -12.00
CA GLN A 165 -2.50 9.84 -12.05
C GLN A 165 -2.87 9.23 -10.70
N GLY A 166 -2.08 9.51 -9.65
CA GLY A 166 -2.32 8.97 -8.30
C GLY A 166 -1.91 7.52 -8.15
N ILE A 167 -2.58 6.81 -7.26
CA ILE A 167 -2.31 5.40 -6.93
C ILE A 167 -2.93 4.50 -8.00
N ARG A 168 -2.15 3.51 -8.46
CA ARG A 168 -2.57 2.45 -9.39
C ARG A 168 -2.28 1.09 -8.77
N GLY A 169 -3.32 0.37 -8.39
CA GLY A 169 -3.19 -0.97 -7.84
C GLY A 169 -2.85 -2.02 -8.90
N TYR A 170 -2.21 -3.10 -8.45
CA TYR A 170 -2.01 -4.30 -9.27
C TYR A 170 -3.36 -4.91 -9.65
N THR A 171 -3.48 -5.36 -10.90
CA THR A 171 -4.66 -6.11 -11.37
C THR A 171 -4.26 -7.34 -12.16
N ARG A 172 -5.06 -8.44 -12.03
CA ARG A 172 -4.90 -9.65 -12.86
C ARG A 172 -5.03 -9.35 -14.34
N TYR A 173 -5.92 -8.43 -14.71
CA TYR A 173 -6.15 -8.06 -16.11
C TYR A 173 -4.97 -7.33 -16.71
N GLY A 174 -4.38 -6.43 -15.91
CA GLY A 174 -3.14 -5.76 -16.26
C GLY A 174 -1.96 -6.73 -16.33
N ALA A 175 -1.83 -7.63 -15.36
CA ALA A 175 -0.78 -8.65 -15.33
C ALA A 175 -0.89 -9.60 -16.52
N TRP A 176 -2.10 -10.07 -16.84
CA TRP A 176 -2.37 -10.89 -18.02
C TRP A 176 -2.00 -10.18 -19.33
N TYR A 177 -2.26 -8.88 -19.42
CA TYR A 177 -1.95 -8.08 -20.60
C TYR A 177 -0.46 -7.65 -20.67
N GLY A 178 0.25 -7.65 -19.55
CA GLY A 178 1.64 -7.21 -19.42
C GLY A 178 1.80 -5.77 -18.90
N ILE A 179 0.74 -5.15 -18.39
CA ILE A 179 0.71 -3.79 -17.83
C ILE A 179 0.00 -3.84 -16.46
N PRO A 180 0.61 -4.42 -15.40
CA PRO A 180 -0.06 -4.78 -14.16
C PRO A 180 -0.69 -3.60 -13.39
N TYR A 181 -0.19 -2.39 -13.57
CA TYR A 181 -0.67 -1.17 -12.91
C TYR A 181 -1.34 -0.17 -13.87
N GLY A 182 -1.75 -0.63 -15.04
CA GLY A 182 -2.43 0.19 -16.04
C GLY A 182 -3.93 0.38 -15.77
N ASP A 183 -4.54 1.30 -16.53
CA ASP A 183 -6.02 1.42 -16.59
C ASP A 183 -6.63 0.15 -17.18
N TRP A 184 -7.26 -0.65 -16.36
CA TRP A 184 -7.61 -2.03 -16.72
C TRP A 184 -8.96 -2.24 -17.41
N CYS A 185 -9.75 -1.19 -17.68
CA CYS A 185 -11.08 -1.34 -18.30
C CYS A 185 -11.05 -2.07 -19.65
N ALA A 186 -10.17 -1.65 -20.56
CA ALA A 186 -10.01 -2.28 -21.87
C ALA A 186 -9.30 -3.65 -21.77
N MET A 187 -8.32 -3.76 -20.86
CA MET A 187 -7.63 -5.01 -20.59
C MET A 187 -8.58 -6.07 -20.02
N TYR A 188 -9.51 -5.69 -19.14
CA TYR A 188 -10.57 -6.56 -18.65
C TYR A 188 -11.45 -7.07 -19.79
N ALA A 189 -11.90 -6.19 -20.69
CA ALA A 189 -12.68 -6.60 -21.84
C ALA A 189 -11.88 -7.54 -22.76
N SER A 190 -10.60 -7.24 -23.00
CA SER A 190 -9.69 -8.10 -23.77
C SER A 190 -9.49 -9.48 -23.12
N PHE A 191 -9.37 -9.52 -21.80
CA PHE A 191 -9.30 -10.74 -21.00
C PHE A 191 -10.58 -11.57 -21.15
N CYS A 192 -11.75 -10.98 -20.98
CA CYS A 192 -13.03 -11.68 -21.14
C CYS A 192 -13.23 -12.22 -22.57
N LEU A 193 -12.88 -11.44 -23.58
CA LEU A 193 -12.92 -11.89 -24.97
C LEU A 193 -11.97 -13.07 -25.24
N HIS A 194 -10.79 -13.08 -24.58
CA HIS A 194 -9.84 -14.17 -24.72
C HIS A 194 -10.38 -15.48 -24.19
N TYR A 195 -10.90 -15.46 -22.97
CA TYR A 195 -11.41 -16.68 -22.31
C TYR A 195 -12.80 -17.08 -22.77
N ALA A 196 -13.54 -16.22 -23.49
CA ALA A 196 -14.75 -16.57 -24.21
C ALA A 196 -14.48 -17.17 -25.63
N ASP A 197 -13.21 -17.45 -25.96
CA ASP A 197 -12.75 -18.01 -27.23
C ASP A 197 -13.19 -17.18 -28.45
N VAL A 198 -13.31 -15.85 -28.28
CA VAL A 198 -13.58 -14.93 -29.39
C VAL A 198 -12.30 -14.72 -30.18
N PRO A 199 -12.26 -14.98 -31.50
CA PRO A 199 -11.02 -14.85 -32.27
C PRO A 199 -10.60 -13.37 -32.40
N LYS A 200 -9.26 -13.11 -32.34
CA LYS A 200 -8.71 -11.76 -32.50
C LYS A 200 -9.06 -11.11 -33.83
N SER A 201 -9.36 -11.89 -34.87
CA SER A 201 -9.82 -11.40 -36.17
C SER A 201 -11.23 -10.84 -36.15
N ALA A 202 -12.07 -11.26 -35.19
CA ALA A 202 -13.42 -10.72 -34.99
C ALA A 202 -13.41 -9.53 -34.03
N PHE A 203 -12.59 -9.62 -32.94
CA PHE A 203 -12.40 -8.55 -31.99
C PHE A 203 -10.95 -8.46 -31.55
N PRO A 204 -10.28 -7.31 -31.74
CA PRO A 204 -8.91 -7.10 -31.29
C PRO A 204 -8.81 -7.18 -29.77
N ARG A 205 -7.58 -7.24 -29.27
CA ARG A 205 -7.25 -7.23 -27.84
C ARG A 205 -6.47 -5.96 -27.56
N GLU A 206 -7.16 -4.96 -27.03
CA GLU A 206 -6.57 -3.64 -26.81
C GLU A 206 -6.43 -3.33 -25.34
N ALA A 207 -5.38 -2.59 -24.97
CA ALA A 207 -5.15 -2.13 -23.61
C ALA A 207 -5.90 -0.82 -23.30
N HIS A 208 -6.17 -0.03 -24.33
CA HIS A 208 -6.79 1.28 -24.19
C HIS A 208 -8.12 1.36 -24.94
N VAL A 209 -9.09 2.03 -24.32
CA VAL A 209 -10.44 2.20 -24.91
C VAL A 209 -10.38 2.97 -26.25
N GLY A 210 -9.42 3.89 -26.40
CA GLY A 210 -9.21 4.64 -27.64
C GLY A 210 -8.92 3.76 -28.85
N ASP A 211 -8.15 2.71 -28.65
CA ASP A 211 -7.67 1.81 -29.71
C ASP A 211 -8.77 0.87 -30.25
N TRP A 212 -9.91 0.80 -29.56
CA TRP A 212 -11.07 0.02 -30.00
C TRP A 212 -11.99 0.74 -30.99
N LYS A 213 -11.67 2.01 -31.29
CA LYS A 213 -12.52 2.86 -32.16
C LYS A 213 -12.10 2.86 -33.62
N ASP A 214 -10.92 2.33 -33.91
CA ASP A 214 -10.34 2.25 -35.26
C ASP A 214 -10.49 0.84 -35.82
#